data_e510a09fccc67cad0d322b8d3207b2d7
#
_entry.id   e510a09fccc67cad0d322b8d3207b2d7
#
_cell.length_a   1.000
_cell.length_b   1.000
_cell.length_c   1.000
_cell.angle_alpha   90.00
_cell.angle_beta   90.00
_cell.angle_gamma   90.00
#
_symmetry.space_group_name_H-M   'P 1'
#
loop_
_entity.id
_entity.type
_entity.pdbx_description
1 polymer ?
#
loop_
_entity_poly.entity_id
_entity_poly.type
_entity_poly.pdbx_seq_one_letter_code
_entity_poly.pdbx_strand_id
1 'polypeptide(L)'
;GQPLSWPTRRLALALAVPAARALAGSPRTLDTLLDICLAAHAGTALAAMQETGFLAALLPEFAAVEHMVQFDDYHVHPVGRHTIEAVSRLAGFFRGRGPRWAVELAAGIDRPRHLLLAALFHDLGKLAEADGAGDHCNVGAALAAEALARFGPPDDLPAGVGQDVLDEVAFLVREHLRIPRVATKRDLFDGAAAAEVAALCGTAQRLDMLYLLTAADAMATGPRAWNDWSASLFRQLYAQVRRLLERGVLGEQDLPQRILARRDRLRARAGDELGPAWVEKCLGRMPGRALLALTEDELAAHMRLARELEQALAEDRRRKPGGKGGRGVCLIRSE
;
A
#
# COMPACT_ATOMS: atom_id res chain seq x y z
N GLY A 1 -19.32 14.55 -20.06
CA GLY A 1 -20.58 13.91 -20.34
C GLY A 1 -21.75 14.82 -20.02
N GLN A 2 -22.83 14.70 -20.77
CA GLN A 2 -24.07 15.41 -20.46
C GLN A 2 -24.78 14.69 -19.30
N PRO A 3 -25.39 15.42 -18.35
CA PRO A 3 -26.21 14.80 -17.31
C PRO A 3 -27.40 14.07 -17.94
N LEU A 4 -27.80 12.94 -17.36
CA LEU A 4 -28.98 12.22 -17.80
C LEU A 4 -30.22 13.15 -17.71
N SER A 5 -31.06 13.15 -18.76
CA SER A 5 -32.37 13.82 -18.68
C SER A 5 -33.22 13.23 -17.56
N TRP A 6 -34.14 14.00 -17.01
CA TRP A 6 -34.98 13.52 -15.91
C TRP A 6 -35.77 12.24 -16.23
N PRO A 7 -36.37 12.08 -17.43
CA PRO A 7 -37.04 10.82 -17.81
C PRO A 7 -36.07 9.66 -17.88
N THR A 8 -34.88 9.86 -18.44
CA THR A 8 -33.83 8.83 -18.52
C THR A 8 -33.32 8.41 -17.13
N ARG A 9 -33.13 9.39 -16.22
CA ARG A 9 -32.75 9.12 -14.84
C ARG A 9 -33.80 8.28 -14.09
N ARG A 10 -35.11 8.61 -14.26
CA ARG A 10 -36.18 7.79 -13.66
C ARG A 10 -36.20 6.36 -14.17
N LEU A 11 -36.01 6.18 -15.47
CA LEU A 11 -35.95 4.86 -16.06
C LEU A 11 -34.73 4.09 -15.56
N ALA A 12 -33.56 4.74 -15.49
CA ALA A 12 -32.34 4.16 -14.94
C ALA A 12 -32.52 3.72 -13.47
N LEU A 13 -33.12 4.56 -12.63
CA LEU A 13 -33.44 4.20 -11.24
C LEU A 13 -34.36 2.98 -11.13
N ALA A 14 -35.37 2.86 -12.01
CA ALA A 14 -36.31 1.75 -11.98
C ALA A 14 -35.70 0.43 -12.47
N LEU A 15 -34.77 0.49 -13.43
CA LEU A 15 -34.20 -0.67 -14.11
C LEU A 15 -32.77 -1.04 -13.65
N ALA A 16 -32.06 -0.16 -12.95
CA ALA A 16 -30.65 -0.35 -12.62
C ALA A 16 -30.38 -1.65 -11.87
N VAL A 17 -31.12 -1.90 -10.79
CA VAL A 17 -30.92 -3.10 -9.96
C VAL A 17 -31.27 -4.41 -10.71
N PRO A 18 -32.45 -4.52 -11.37
CA PRO A 18 -32.76 -5.70 -12.19
C PRO A 18 -31.74 -5.92 -13.31
N ALA A 19 -31.32 -4.85 -14.00
CA ALA A 19 -30.32 -4.95 -15.07
C ALA A 19 -28.94 -5.38 -14.53
N ALA A 20 -28.48 -4.81 -13.43
CA ALA A 20 -27.20 -5.20 -12.82
C ALA A 20 -27.19 -6.68 -12.41
N ARG A 21 -28.29 -7.17 -11.82
CA ARG A 21 -28.42 -8.59 -11.46
C ARG A 21 -28.42 -9.51 -12.67
N ALA A 22 -29.05 -9.10 -13.76
CA ALA A 22 -29.07 -9.88 -15.01
C ALA A 22 -27.70 -9.90 -15.71
N LEU A 23 -26.87 -8.89 -15.48
CA LEU A 23 -25.54 -8.77 -16.05
C LEU A 23 -24.43 -9.31 -15.13
N ALA A 24 -24.73 -9.53 -13.85
CA ALA A 24 -23.76 -10.04 -12.89
C ALA A 24 -23.21 -11.40 -13.33
N GLY A 25 -21.89 -11.58 -13.17
CA GLY A 25 -21.21 -12.81 -13.55
C GLY A 25 -20.86 -12.94 -15.04
N SER A 26 -21.24 -12.00 -15.89
CA SER A 26 -20.85 -12.00 -17.30
C SER A 26 -19.46 -11.38 -17.50
N PRO A 27 -18.50 -12.07 -18.17
CA PRO A 27 -17.19 -11.50 -18.50
C PRO A 27 -17.30 -10.18 -19.28
N ARG A 28 -18.27 -10.07 -20.21
CA ARG A 28 -18.53 -8.83 -20.97
C ARG A 28 -18.93 -7.66 -20.08
N THR A 29 -19.58 -7.93 -18.96
CA THR A 29 -19.97 -6.90 -18.00
C THR A 29 -18.74 -6.32 -17.30
N LEU A 30 -17.79 -7.17 -16.91
CA LEU A 30 -16.52 -6.71 -16.33
C LEU A 30 -15.73 -5.89 -17.35
N ASP A 31 -15.62 -6.32 -18.60
CA ASP A 31 -14.98 -5.56 -19.68
C ASP A 31 -15.61 -4.18 -19.85
N THR A 32 -16.95 -4.14 -19.92
CA THR A 32 -17.69 -2.88 -20.06
C THR A 32 -17.45 -1.96 -18.85
N LEU A 33 -17.44 -2.50 -17.64
CA LEU A 33 -17.13 -1.75 -16.41
C LEU A 33 -15.72 -1.15 -16.47
N LEU A 34 -14.74 -1.94 -16.93
CA LEU A 34 -13.37 -1.46 -17.11
C LEU A 34 -13.22 -0.40 -18.17
N ASP A 35 -13.95 -0.53 -19.29
CA ASP A 35 -14.00 0.51 -20.32
C ASP A 35 -14.62 1.80 -19.78
N ILE A 36 -15.65 1.70 -18.94
CA ILE A 36 -16.21 2.86 -18.21
C ILE A 36 -15.17 3.48 -17.28
N CYS A 37 -14.43 2.66 -16.52
CA CYS A 37 -13.37 3.12 -15.63
C CYS A 37 -12.22 3.82 -16.38
N LEU A 38 -11.92 3.41 -17.61
CA LEU A 38 -10.93 4.04 -18.48
C LEU A 38 -11.47 5.26 -19.24
N ALA A 39 -12.79 5.49 -19.25
CA ALA A 39 -13.41 6.56 -20.04
C ALA A 39 -13.05 7.96 -19.50
N ALA A 40 -13.18 8.96 -20.37
CA ALA A 40 -12.91 10.37 -20.02
C ALA A 40 -13.78 10.90 -18.87
N HIS A 41 -14.94 10.29 -18.66
CA HIS A 41 -15.95 10.66 -17.66
C HIS A 41 -16.21 9.54 -16.66
N ALA A 42 -15.18 8.72 -16.35
CA ALA A 42 -15.27 7.60 -15.44
C ALA A 42 -15.96 7.95 -14.10
N GLY A 43 -15.51 9.01 -13.43
CA GLY A 43 -16.08 9.45 -12.17
C GLY A 43 -17.57 9.81 -12.26
N THR A 44 -18.00 10.48 -13.34
CA THR A 44 -19.43 10.83 -13.56
C THR A 44 -20.26 9.57 -13.81
N ALA A 45 -19.74 8.64 -14.61
CA ALA A 45 -20.45 7.41 -14.93
C ALA A 45 -20.59 6.50 -13.69
N LEU A 46 -19.50 6.29 -12.96
CA LEU A 46 -19.49 5.50 -11.73
C LEU A 46 -20.38 6.13 -10.64
N ALA A 47 -20.37 7.46 -10.49
CA ALA A 47 -21.28 8.15 -9.57
C ALA A 47 -22.74 7.93 -9.94
N ALA A 48 -23.08 7.98 -11.23
CA ALA A 48 -24.45 7.70 -11.67
C ALA A 48 -24.83 6.22 -11.44
N MET A 49 -23.90 5.28 -11.62
CA MET A 49 -24.11 3.86 -11.31
C MET A 49 -24.30 3.65 -9.79
N GLN A 50 -23.56 4.37 -8.95
CA GLN A 50 -23.75 4.36 -7.50
C GLN A 50 -25.11 4.94 -7.10
N GLU A 51 -25.44 6.15 -7.58
CA GLU A 51 -26.72 6.83 -7.29
C GLU A 51 -27.95 6.01 -7.68
N THR A 52 -27.85 5.20 -8.72
CA THR A 52 -28.96 4.34 -9.20
C THR A 52 -28.98 2.97 -8.52
N GLY A 53 -28.02 2.63 -7.66
CA GLY A 53 -27.87 1.31 -7.05
C GLY A 53 -27.36 0.24 -8.02
N PHE A 54 -26.98 0.61 -9.25
CA PHE A 54 -26.48 -0.34 -10.25
C PHE A 54 -25.15 -0.95 -9.79
N LEU A 55 -24.23 -0.10 -9.31
CA LEU A 55 -22.89 -0.56 -8.90
C LEU A 55 -22.99 -1.53 -7.71
N ALA A 56 -23.77 -1.20 -6.70
CA ALA A 56 -24.03 -2.04 -5.53
C ALA A 56 -24.71 -3.38 -5.89
N ALA A 57 -25.62 -3.36 -6.86
CA ALA A 57 -26.27 -4.59 -7.33
C ALA A 57 -25.35 -5.47 -8.20
N LEU A 58 -24.40 -4.86 -8.90
CA LEU A 58 -23.39 -5.56 -9.72
C LEU A 58 -22.25 -6.12 -8.85
N LEU A 59 -21.82 -5.37 -7.85
CA LEU A 59 -20.73 -5.69 -6.93
C LEU A 59 -21.26 -5.64 -5.48
N PRO A 60 -21.80 -6.78 -4.96
CA PRO A 60 -22.36 -6.84 -3.61
C PRO A 60 -21.35 -6.46 -2.51
N GLU A 61 -20.05 -6.72 -2.72
CA GLU A 61 -18.98 -6.35 -1.79
C GLU A 61 -18.85 -4.83 -1.68
N PHE A 62 -19.04 -4.12 -2.79
CA PHE A 62 -19.05 -2.66 -2.79
C PHE A 62 -20.26 -2.12 -2.02
N ALA A 63 -21.44 -2.78 -2.16
CA ALA A 63 -22.63 -2.40 -1.42
C ALA A 63 -22.42 -2.40 0.10
N ALA A 64 -21.61 -3.31 0.61
CA ALA A 64 -21.32 -3.43 2.04
C ALA A 64 -20.58 -2.20 2.61
N VAL A 65 -19.80 -1.51 1.81
CA VAL A 65 -18.95 -0.39 2.24
C VAL A 65 -19.33 0.97 1.64
N GLU A 66 -20.20 1.02 0.62
CA GLU A 66 -20.42 2.25 -0.16
C GLU A 66 -20.92 3.45 0.66
N HIS A 67 -21.69 3.21 1.71
CA HIS A 67 -22.23 4.25 2.60
C HIS A 67 -21.45 4.38 3.91
N MET A 68 -20.40 3.60 4.09
CA MET A 68 -19.57 3.61 5.30
C MET A 68 -18.84 4.95 5.41
N VAL A 69 -18.99 5.61 6.56
CA VAL A 69 -18.29 6.85 6.89
C VAL A 69 -17.15 6.53 7.85
N GLN A 70 -15.94 6.96 7.50
CA GLN A 70 -14.80 6.93 8.41
C GLN A 70 -14.75 8.23 9.21
N PHE A 71 -14.85 8.09 10.54
CA PHE A 71 -14.77 9.23 11.47
C PHE A 71 -13.31 9.48 11.84
N ASP A 72 -12.56 10.03 10.90
CA ASP A 72 -11.19 10.49 11.12
C ASP A 72 -10.98 11.88 10.48
N ASP A 73 -9.81 12.45 10.75
CA ASP A 73 -9.45 13.79 10.27
C ASP A 73 -9.02 13.83 8.78
N TYR A 74 -8.96 12.70 8.10
CA TYR A 74 -8.38 12.58 6.76
C TYR A 74 -9.43 12.41 5.67
N HIS A 75 -10.49 11.62 5.91
CA HIS A 75 -11.49 11.28 4.91
C HIS A 75 -12.57 12.36 4.79
N VAL A 76 -12.78 12.87 3.56
CA VAL A 76 -13.80 13.86 3.26
C VAL A 76 -15.07 13.25 2.66
N HIS A 77 -15.02 11.96 2.30
CA HIS A 77 -16.12 11.26 1.63
C HIS A 77 -16.40 9.89 2.27
N PRO A 78 -17.64 9.38 2.19
CA PRO A 78 -17.92 7.95 2.43
C PRO A 78 -17.09 7.06 1.50
N VAL A 79 -16.83 5.82 1.92
CA VAL A 79 -15.95 4.87 1.23
C VAL A 79 -16.32 4.70 -0.25
N GLY A 80 -17.60 4.57 -0.60
CA GLY A 80 -18.00 4.42 -1.99
C GLY A 80 -17.68 5.63 -2.85
N ARG A 81 -17.91 6.85 -2.33
CA ARG A 81 -17.55 8.09 -3.05
C ARG A 81 -16.06 8.27 -3.16
N HIS A 82 -15.31 7.96 -2.10
CA HIS A 82 -13.86 7.95 -2.09
C HIS A 82 -13.30 7.00 -3.16
N THR A 83 -13.81 5.78 -3.22
CA THR A 83 -13.40 4.77 -4.22
C THR A 83 -13.61 5.28 -5.66
N ILE A 84 -14.79 5.88 -5.95
CA ILE A 84 -15.07 6.46 -7.27
C ILE A 84 -14.11 7.59 -7.59
N GLU A 85 -13.78 8.44 -6.63
CA GLU A 85 -12.82 9.53 -6.81
C GLU A 85 -11.41 8.99 -7.10
N ALA A 86 -10.96 7.95 -6.39
CA ALA A 86 -9.67 7.30 -6.65
C ALA A 86 -9.59 6.72 -8.07
N VAL A 87 -10.62 5.99 -8.52
CA VAL A 87 -10.72 5.49 -9.91
C VAL A 87 -10.72 6.64 -10.92
N SER A 88 -11.48 7.72 -10.65
CA SER A 88 -11.55 8.89 -11.53
C SER A 88 -10.20 9.59 -11.70
N ARG A 89 -9.40 9.67 -10.64
CA ARG A 89 -8.05 10.23 -10.67
C ARG A 89 -7.11 9.38 -11.51
N LEU A 90 -7.10 8.07 -11.29
CA LEU A 90 -6.31 7.14 -12.11
C LEU A 90 -6.69 7.20 -13.58
N ALA A 91 -8.00 7.18 -13.90
CA ALA A 91 -8.48 7.38 -15.27
C ALA A 91 -8.01 8.72 -15.86
N GLY A 92 -7.95 9.75 -15.02
CA GLY A 92 -7.37 11.05 -15.38
C GLY A 92 -5.91 10.95 -15.77
N PHE A 93 -5.08 10.26 -14.99
CA PHE A 93 -3.65 10.08 -15.26
C PHE A 93 -3.42 9.38 -16.60
N PHE A 94 -4.15 8.29 -16.87
CA PHE A 94 -4.09 7.58 -18.16
C PHE A 94 -4.54 8.43 -19.36
N ARG A 95 -5.24 9.53 -19.12
CA ARG A 95 -5.73 10.46 -20.15
C ARG A 95 -5.02 11.80 -20.17
N GLY A 96 -3.83 11.87 -19.58
CA GLY A 96 -3.03 13.08 -19.57
C GLY A 96 -3.54 14.18 -18.63
N ARG A 97 -4.42 13.83 -17.66
CA ARG A 97 -4.96 14.79 -16.68
C ARG A 97 -4.41 14.47 -15.28
N GLY A 98 -3.78 15.45 -14.67
CA GLY A 98 -3.17 15.29 -13.34
C GLY A 98 -1.77 15.85 -13.27
N PRO A 99 -1.03 15.58 -12.20
CA PRO A 99 0.36 15.97 -12.08
C PRO A 99 1.19 15.31 -13.18
N ARG A 100 2.13 16.07 -13.77
CA ARG A 100 2.95 15.61 -14.90
C ARG A 100 3.62 14.25 -14.64
N TRP A 101 4.21 14.07 -13.46
CA TRP A 101 4.86 12.81 -13.08
C TRP A 101 3.88 11.61 -13.08
N ALA A 102 2.62 11.81 -12.65
CA ALA A 102 1.62 10.74 -12.61
C ALA A 102 1.16 10.35 -14.02
N VAL A 103 1.03 11.33 -14.92
CA VAL A 103 0.71 11.11 -16.33
C VAL A 103 1.85 10.37 -17.03
N GLU A 104 3.09 10.80 -16.81
CA GLU A 104 4.28 10.15 -17.39
C GLU A 104 4.42 8.69 -16.90
N LEU A 105 4.18 8.46 -15.61
CA LEU A 105 4.22 7.12 -15.02
C LEU A 105 3.08 6.24 -15.55
N ALA A 106 1.86 6.77 -15.62
CA ALA A 106 0.68 6.06 -16.14
C ALA A 106 0.86 5.64 -17.62
N ALA A 107 1.53 6.46 -18.41
CA ALA A 107 1.83 6.13 -19.81
C ALA A 107 2.74 4.90 -19.97
N GLY A 108 3.51 4.54 -18.95
CA GLY A 108 4.37 3.35 -18.91
C GLY A 108 3.70 2.10 -18.31
N ILE A 109 2.42 2.16 -17.93
CA ILE A 109 1.72 1.00 -17.37
C ILE A 109 1.17 0.11 -18.47
N ASP A 110 1.67 -1.12 -18.53
CA ASP A 110 1.26 -2.12 -19.53
C ASP A 110 -0.17 -2.64 -19.30
N ARG A 111 -0.60 -2.68 -18.03
CA ARG A 111 -1.86 -3.29 -17.59
C ARG A 111 -2.76 -2.31 -16.82
N PRO A 112 -3.26 -1.24 -17.45
CA PRO A 112 -4.05 -0.21 -16.77
C PRO A 112 -5.35 -0.76 -16.15
N ARG A 113 -5.95 -1.81 -16.74
CA ARG A 113 -7.17 -2.44 -16.24
C ARG A 113 -6.97 -3.07 -14.85
N HIS A 114 -5.81 -3.70 -14.59
CA HIS A 114 -5.51 -4.28 -13.27
C HIS A 114 -5.44 -3.20 -12.18
N LEU A 115 -4.81 -2.07 -12.50
CA LEU A 115 -4.69 -0.95 -11.58
C LEU A 115 -6.06 -0.32 -11.27
N LEU A 116 -6.94 -0.22 -12.27
CA LEU A 116 -8.30 0.30 -12.06
C LEU A 116 -9.18 -0.66 -11.25
N LEU A 117 -9.04 -1.98 -11.46
CA LEU A 117 -9.69 -2.99 -10.60
C LEU A 117 -9.20 -2.88 -9.16
N ALA A 118 -7.88 -2.76 -8.97
CA ALA A 118 -7.32 -2.57 -7.65
C ALA A 118 -7.86 -1.30 -6.97
N ALA A 119 -7.98 -0.19 -7.72
CA ALA A 119 -8.57 1.05 -7.20
C ALA A 119 -10.06 0.90 -6.87
N LEU A 120 -10.81 0.12 -7.63
CA LEU A 120 -12.22 -0.14 -7.34
C LEU A 120 -12.41 -1.01 -6.10
N PHE A 121 -11.42 -1.85 -5.77
CA PHE A 121 -11.53 -2.86 -4.72
C PHE A 121 -10.65 -2.59 -3.48
N HIS A 122 -9.81 -1.56 -3.47
CA HIS A 122 -8.80 -1.36 -2.41
C HIS A 122 -9.39 -1.27 -1.00
N ASP A 123 -10.58 -0.76 -0.87
CA ASP A 123 -11.25 -0.48 0.40
C ASP A 123 -12.41 -1.44 0.75
N LEU A 124 -12.62 -2.50 -0.01
CA LEU A 124 -13.71 -3.45 0.25
C LEU A 124 -13.65 -4.11 1.64
N GLY A 125 -12.45 -4.24 2.19
CA GLY A 125 -12.26 -4.85 3.51
C GLY A 125 -12.55 -3.95 4.70
N LYS A 126 -12.88 -2.67 4.52
CA LYS A 126 -13.05 -1.71 5.62
C LYS A 126 -14.14 -2.06 6.62
N LEU A 127 -15.20 -2.74 6.17
CA LEU A 127 -16.24 -3.22 7.08
C LEU A 127 -15.69 -4.24 8.08
N ALA A 128 -14.84 -5.18 7.62
CA ALA A 128 -14.23 -6.18 8.48
C ALA A 128 -13.27 -5.57 9.51
N GLU A 129 -12.56 -4.50 9.16
CA GLU A 129 -11.72 -3.75 10.10
C GLU A 129 -12.55 -3.04 11.17
N ALA A 130 -13.67 -2.42 10.79
CA ALA A 130 -14.59 -1.76 11.70
C ALA A 130 -15.22 -2.74 12.70
N ASP A 131 -15.48 -3.98 12.28
CA ASP A 131 -16.01 -5.06 13.11
C ASP A 131 -14.92 -5.80 13.91
N GLY A 132 -13.64 -5.40 13.77
CA GLY A 132 -12.51 -6.06 14.44
C GLY A 132 -12.17 -7.45 13.88
N ALA A 133 -12.67 -7.78 12.69
CA ALA A 133 -12.50 -9.11 12.06
C ALA A 133 -11.16 -9.27 11.29
N GLY A 134 -10.32 -8.22 11.25
CA GLY A 134 -8.99 -8.30 10.64
C GLY A 134 -8.51 -7.01 9.98
N ASP A 135 -7.30 -7.08 9.38
CA ASP A 135 -6.74 -5.97 8.59
C ASP A 135 -7.49 -5.85 7.26
N HIS A 136 -8.06 -4.67 7.00
CA HIS A 136 -8.88 -4.42 5.80
C HIS A 136 -8.13 -4.67 4.48
N CYS A 137 -6.81 -4.51 4.44
CA CYS A 137 -6.02 -4.78 3.25
C CYS A 137 -6.04 -6.28 2.88
N ASN A 138 -5.87 -7.16 3.88
CA ASN A 138 -5.89 -8.60 3.66
C ASN A 138 -7.30 -9.12 3.32
N VAL A 139 -8.30 -8.66 4.07
CA VAL A 139 -9.70 -9.02 3.81
C VAL A 139 -10.15 -8.47 2.45
N GLY A 140 -9.80 -7.22 2.13
CA GLY A 140 -10.10 -6.60 0.84
C GLY A 140 -9.50 -7.35 -0.35
N ALA A 141 -8.27 -7.86 -0.21
CA ALA A 141 -7.65 -8.66 -1.26
C ALA A 141 -8.40 -9.99 -1.53
N ALA A 142 -8.89 -10.65 -0.46
CA ALA A 142 -9.70 -11.86 -0.60
C ALA A 142 -11.06 -11.54 -1.26
N LEU A 143 -11.75 -10.50 -0.81
CA LEU A 143 -13.01 -10.05 -1.40
C LEU A 143 -12.87 -9.64 -2.87
N ALA A 144 -11.76 -8.98 -3.24
CA ALA A 144 -11.47 -8.63 -4.63
C ALA A 144 -11.32 -9.88 -5.51
N ALA A 145 -10.60 -10.90 -5.03
CA ALA A 145 -10.44 -12.16 -5.74
C ALA A 145 -11.78 -12.89 -5.90
N GLU A 146 -12.61 -12.95 -4.85
CA GLU A 146 -13.96 -13.52 -4.89
C GLU A 146 -14.87 -12.76 -5.85
N ALA A 147 -14.84 -11.42 -5.83
CA ALA A 147 -15.63 -10.59 -6.74
C ALA A 147 -15.25 -10.84 -8.20
N LEU A 148 -13.95 -10.91 -8.51
CA LEU A 148 -13.47 -11.18 -9.87
C LEU A 148 -13.81 -12.58 -10.34
N ALA A 149 -13.69 -13.59 -9.48
CA ALA A 149 -14.01 -14.99 -9.81
C ALA A 149 -15.48 -15.19 -10.23
N ARG A 150 -16.41 -14.32 -9.78
CA ARG A 150 -17.83 -14.40 -10.20
C ARG A 150 -18.07 -14.00 -11.65
N PHE A 151 -17.14 -13.28 -12.29
CA PHE A 151 -17.28 -12.90 -13.70
C PHE A 151 -16.83 -13.99 -14.68
N GLY A 152 -16.67 -15.22 -14.23
CA GLY A 152 -16.38 -16.41 -14.99
C GLY A 152 -15.03 -17.05 -14.59
N PRO A 153 -14.80 -18.30 -15.00
CA PRO A 153 -13.53 -18.95 -14.79
C PRO A 153 -12.43 -18.21 -15.56
N PRO A 154 -11.16 -18.30 -15.12
CA PRO A 154 -10.03 -17.62 -15.76
C PRO A 154 -9.90 -17.89 -17.27
N ASP A 155 -10.30 -19.08 -17.73
CA ASP A 155 -10.23 -19.49 -19.14
C ASP A 155 -11.31 -18.86 -20.03
N ASP A 156 -12.42 -18.40 -19.44
CA ASP A 156 -13.54 -17.76 -20.14
C ASP A 156 -13.52 -16.23 -20.00
N LEU A 157 -12.57 -15.69 -19.23
CA LEU A 157 -12.43 -14.25 -19.11
C LEU A 157 -11.78 -13.67 -20.36
N PRO A 158 -12.20 -12.47 -20.80
CA PRO A 158 -11.57 -11.81 -21.94
C PRO A 158 -10.06 -11.77 -21.80
N ALA A 159 -9.34 -11.79 -22.91
CA ALA A 159 -7.89 -11.74 -22.90
C ALA A 159 -7.40 -10.61 -21.95
N GLY A 160 -6.85 -10.98 -20.80
CA GLY A 160 -6.39 -10.05 -19.75
C GLY A 160 -6.93 -10.31 -18.33
N VAL A 161 -7.81 -11.28 -18.11
CA VAL A 161 -8.25 -11.69 -16.76
C VAL A 161 -7.95 -13.19 -16.55
N GLY A 162 -6.68 -13.52 -16.44
CA GLY A 162 -6.19 -14.83 -16.02
C GLY A 162 -5.81 -14.84 -14.53
N GLN A 163 -5.21 -15.91 -14.05
CA GLN A 163 -4.71 -16.00 -12.66
C GLN A 163 -3.74 -14.86 -12.33
N ASP A 164 -2.96 -14.42 -13.31
CA ASP A 164 -2.05 -13.28 -13.18
C ASP A 164 -2.78 -11.96 -12.86
N VAL A 165 -4.02 -11.77 -13.34
CA VAL A 165 -4.85 -10.60 -12.99
C VAL A 165 -5.30 -10.68 -11.54
N LEU A 166 -5.80 -11.86 -11.12
CA LEU A 166 -6.25 -12.08 -9.75
C LEU A 166 -5.11 -11.82 -8.78
N ASP A 167 -3.93 -12.38 -9.06
CA ASP A 167 -2.74 -12.23 -8.22
C ASP A 167 -2.26 -10.77 -8.16
N GLU A 168 -2.28 -10.06 -9.29
CA GLU A 168 -1.85 -8.68 -9.38
C GLU A 168 -2.82 -7.73 -8.66
N VAL A 169 -4.14 -7.90 -8.89
CA VAL A 169 -5.16 -7.09 -8.21
C VAL A 169 -5.13 -7.34 -6.71
N ALA A 170 -5.09 -8.61 -6.28
CA ALA A 170 -5.00 -8.97 -4.87
C ALA A 170 -3.73 -8.43 -4.21
N PHE A 171 -2.59 -8.43 -4.93
CA PHE A 171 -1.36 -7.80 -4.47
C PHE A 171 -1.54 -6.30 -4.26
N LEU A 172 -2.05 -5.58 -5.25
CA LEU A 172 -2.24 -4.13 -5.18
C LEU A 172 -3.21 -3.74 -4.07
N VAL A 173 -4.32 -4.47 -3.92
CA VAL A 173 -5.28 -4.24 -2.83
C VAL A 173 -4.64 -4.51 -1.47
N ARG A 174 -3.90 -5.59 -1.30
CA ARG A 174 -3.23 -5.92 -0.04
C ARG A 174 -2.19 -4.88 0.36
N GLU A 175 -1.47 -4.35 -0.61
CA GLU A 175 -0.31 -3.50 -0.35
C GLU A 175 -0.58 -2.00 -0.57
N HIS A 176 -1.83 -1.58 -0.84
CA HIS A 176 -2.15 -0.18 -1.20
C HIS A 176 -1.69 0.83 -0.15
N LEU A 177 -1.64 0.47 1.13
CA LEU A 177 -1.13 1.30 2.21
C LEU A 177 0.37 1.09 2.52
N ARG A 178 1.09 0.27 1.73
CA ARG A 178 2.51 -0.04 2.01
C ARG A 178 3.38 1.20 1.93
N ILE A 179 3.27 1.97 0.87
CA ILE A 179 4.07 3.19 0.67
C ILE A 179 3.79 4.21 1.77
N PRO A 180 2.55 4.61 2.08
CA PRO A 180 2.26 5.52 3.19
C PRO A 180 2.79 5.02 4.54
N ARG A 181 2.53 3.75 4.88
CA ARG A 181 2.97 3.15 6.16
C ARG A 181 4.49 3.15 6.32
N VAL A 182 5.23 2.82 5.27
CA VAL A 182 6.70 2.79 5.31
C VAL A 182 7.25 4.23 5.31
N ALA A 183 6.77 5.08 4.41
CA ALA A 183 7.30 6.43 4.24
C ALA A 183 7.08 7.33 5.47
N THR A 184 6.00 7.12 6.24
CA THR A 184 5.68 7.96 7.40
C THR A 184 6.18 7.40 8.74
N LYS A 185 6.45 6.08 8.80
CA LYS A 185 6.77 5.40 10.08
C LYS A 185 8.21 4.93 10.18
N ARG A 186 8.98 4.95 9.09
CA ARG A 186 10.36 4.47 9.05
C ARG A 186 11.34 5.56 8.63
N ASP A 187 12.59 5.41 9.07
CA ASP A 187 13.68 6.26 8.58
C ASP A 187 13.98 5.88 7.11
N LEU A 188 13.69 6.82 6.20
CA LEU A 188 13.94 6.63 4.78
C LEU A 188 15.43 6.74 4.41
N PHE A 189 16.28 7.20 5.32
CA PHE A 189 17.73 7.17 5.12
C PHE A 189 18.31 5.77 5.38
N ASP A 190 17.56 4.90 6.07
CA ASP A 190 17.91 3.48 6.17
C ASP A 190 17.43 2.73 4.92
N GLY A 191 18.37 2.36 4.04
CA GLY A 191 18.07 1.62 2.81
C GLY A 191 17.31 0.30 3.00
N ALA A 192 17.20 -0.21 4.24
CA ALA A 192 16.44 -1.41 4.56
C ALA A 192 14.94 -1.27 4.26
N ALA A 193 14.35 -0.09 4.50
CA ALA A 193 12.95 0.16 4.20
C ALA A 193 12.67 0.10 2.69
N ALA A 194 13.55 0.70 1.89
CA ALA A 194 13.44 0.64 0.43
C ALA A 194 13.69 -0.78 -0.12
N ALA A 195 14.63 -1.52 0.48
CA ALA A 195 14.92 -2.90 0.09
C ALA A 195 13.74 -3.84 0.39
N GLU A 196 13.05 -3.68 1.53
CA GLU A 196 11.84 -4.42 1.88
C GLU A 196 10.73 -4.21 0.83
N VAL A 197 10.48 -2.95 0.45
CA VAL A 197 9.47 -2.63 -0.57
C VAL A 197 9.90 -3.12 -1.95
N ALA A 198 11.18 -3.05 -2.30
CA ALA A 198 11.69 -3.58 -3.56
C ALA A 198 11.50 -5.10 -3.66
N ALA A 199 11.83 -5.83 -2.61
CA ALA A 199 11.62 -7.28 -2.54
C ALA A 199 10.12 -7.65 -2.63
N LEU A 200 9.25 -6.86 -2.00
CA LEU A 200 7.80 -7.03 -2.04
C LEU A 200 7.25 -6.83 -3.46
N CYS A 201 7.62 -5.76 -4.14
CA CYS A 201 7.14 -5.44 -5.48
C CYS A 201 7.72 -6.41 -6.53
N GLY A 202 8.98 -6.78 -6.42
CA GLY A 202 9.69 -7.66 -7.35
C GLY A 202 9.99 -7.04 -8.71
N THR A 203 9.14 -6.14 -9.21
CA THR A 203 9.29 -5.47 -10.51
C THR A 203 9.02 -3.98 -10.43
N ALA A 204 9.63 -3.22 -11.35
CA ALA A 204 9.39 -1.79 -11.49
C ALA A 204 7.92 -1.50 -11.83
N GLN A 205 7.31 -2.33 -12.67
CA GLN A 205 5.90 -2.21 -13.06
C GLN A 205 4.94 -2.29 -11.87
N ARG A 206 5.14 -3.26 -10.96
CA ARG A 206 4.35 -3.35 -9.72
C ARG A 206 4.53 -2.15 -8.80
N LEU A 207 5.76 -1.68 -8.67
CA LEU A 207 6.05 -0.46 -7.91
C LEU A 207 5.33 0.75 -8.51
N ASP A 208 5.37 0.91 -9.83
CA ASP A 208 4.73 2.01 -10.53
C ASP A 208 3.21 1.99 -10.34
N MET A 209 2.58 0.82 -10.48
CA MET A 209 1.15 0.63 -10.21
C MET A 209 0.81 0.93 -8.75
N LEU A 210 1.59 0.42 -7.80
CA LEU A 210 1.37 0.64 -6.37
C LEU A 210 1.51 2.12 -6.00
N TYR A 211 2.48 2.83 -6.59
CA TYR A 211 2.67 4.26 -6.34
C TYR A 211 1.55 5.12 -6.94
N LEU A 212 1.08 4.78 -8.14
CA LEU A 212 -0.08 5.45 -8.77
C LEU A 212 -1.37 5.22 -7.96
N LEU A 213 -1.58 3.99 -7.46
CA LEU A 213 -2.72 3.67 -6.58
C LEU A 213 -2.64 4.47 -5.28
N THR A 214 -1.49 4.45 -4.61
CA THR A 214 -1.25 5.25 -3.40
C THR A 214 -1.54 6.74 -3.61
N ALA A 215 -1.09 7.30 -4.74
CA ALA A 215 -1.29 8.71 -5.03
C ALA A 215 -2.77 9.03 -5.29
N ALA A 216 -3.47 8.19 -6.08
CA ALA A 216 -4.88 8.38 -6.38
C ALA A 216 -5.76 8.25 -5.13
N ASP A 217 -5.49 7.26 -4.29
CA ASP A 217 -6.13 7.03 -3.01
C ASP A 217 -5.92 8.20 -2.05
N ALA A 218 -4.68 8.60 -1.78
CA ALA A 218 -4.38 9.71 -0.89
C ALA A 218 -4.96 11.05 -1.37
N MET A 219 -4.94 11.31 -2.69
CA MET A 219 -5.60 12.48 -3.28
C MET A 219 -7.12 12.43 -3.16
N ALA A 220 -7.74 11.24 -3.20
CA ALA A 220 -9.17 11.06 -3.02
C ALA A 220 -9.58 11.17 -1.55
N THR A 221 -8.72 10.75 -0.63
CA THR A 221 -8.90 10.88 0.82
C THR A 221 -8.98 12.37 1.22
N GLY A 222 -8.07 13.20 0.70
CA GLY A 222 -8.15 14.65 0.93
C GLY A 222 -6.79 15.33 1.17
N PRO A 223 -6.81 16.65 1.42
CA PRO A 223 -5.57 17.46 1.49
C PRO A 223 -4.70 17.13 2.70
N ARG A 224 -5.23 16.49 3.73
CA ARG A 224 -4.41 16.03 4.86
C ARG A 224 -3.64 14.75 4.52
N ALA A 225 -4.19 13.88 3.68
CA ALA A 225 -3.52 12.66 3.22
C ALA A 225 -2.51 12.95 2.09
N TRP A 226 -2.88 13.82 1.14
CA TRP A 226 -2.01 14.24 0.05
C TRP A 226 -1.68 15.73 0.13
N ASN A 227 -0.52 16.05 0.62
CA ASN A 227 0.07 17.39 0.69
C ASN A 227 1.55 17.33 0.30
N ASP A 228 2.22 18.49 0.24
CA ASP A 228 3.63 18.58 -0.21
C ASP A 228 4.57 17.72 0.64
N TRP A 229 4.31 17.61 1.95
CA TRP A 229 5.11 16.81 2.85
C TRP A 229 4.94 15.30 2.59
N SER A 230 3.71 14.79 2.61
CA SER A 230 3.43 13.37 2.36
C SER A 230 3.83 12.96 0.94
N ALA A 231 3.53 13.78 -0.06
CA ALA A 231 3.94 13.56 -1.45
C ALA A 231 5.46 13.50 -1.62
N SER A 232 6.22 14.33 -0.85
CA SER A 232 7.68 14.30 -0.86
C SER A 232 8.22 12.99 -0.28
N LEU A 233 7.69 12.52 0.85
CA LEU A 233 8.08 11.25 1.47
C LEU A 233 7.78 10.05 0.56
N PHE A 234 6.58 10.00 -0.02
CA PHE A 234 6.18 8.91 -0.92
C PHE A 234 7.06 8.86 -2.16
N ARG A 235 7.37 10.02 -2.75
CA ARG A 235 8.27 10.14 -3.90
C ARG A 235 9.71 9.75 -3.56
N GLN A 236 10.19 10.12 -2.36
CA GLN A 236 11.53 9.73 -1.90
C GLN A 236 11.65 8.22 -1.77
N LEU A 237 10.68 7.56 -1.11
CA LEU A 237 10.66 6.10 -1.01
C LEU A 237 10.56 5.44 -2.39
N TYR A 238 9.63 5.90 -3.23
CA TYR A 238 9.46 5.40 -4.60
C TYR A 238 10.78 5.47 -5.40
N ALA A 239 11.48 6.62 -5.37
CA ALA A 239 12.73 6.81 -6.10
C ALA A 239 13.86 5.90 -5.59
N GLN A 240 13.91 5.60 -4.29
CA GLN A 240 14.88 4.67 -3.72
C GLN A 240 14.58 3.24 -4.15
N VAL A 241 13.33 2.80 -4.03
CA VAL A 241 12.87 1.47 -4.45
C VAL A 241 13.08 1.26 -5.95
N ARG A 242 12.73 2.26 -6.78
CA ARG A 242 12.88 2.21 -8.23
C ARG A 242 14.34 1.98 -8.65
N ARG A 243 15.27 2.71 -8.02
CA ARG A 243 16.71 2.53 -8.25
C ARG A 243 17.20 1.14 -7.90
N LEU A 244 16.68 0.52 -6.84
CA LEU A 244 17.03 -0.86 -6.48
C LEU A 244 16.51 -1.85 -7.52
N LEU A 245 15.28 -1.67 -8.01
CA LEU A 245 14.70 -2.53 -9.03
C LEU A 245 15.37 -2.38 -10.40
N GLU A 246 15.74 -1.16 -10.81
CA GLU A 246 16.39 -0.88 -12.11
C GLU A 246 17.84 -1.35 -12.18
N ARG A 247 18.58 -1.27 -11.09
CA ARG A 247 19.98 -1.71 -11.07
C ARG A 247 20.14 -3.23 -11.12
N GLY A 248 19.03 -3.98 -11.18
CA GLY A 248 19.09 -5.44 -11.12
C GLY A 248 19.72 -5.95 -9.81
N VAL A 249 19.73 -5.10 -8.78
CA VAL A 249 20.23 -5.44 -7.44
C VAL A 249 19.39 -6.55 -6.79
N LEU A 250 18.27 -6.92 -7.44
CA LEU A 250 17.63 -8.24 -7.23
C LEU A 250 18.36 -9.38 -7.94
N GLY A 251 19.28 -9.11 -8.86
CA GLY A 251 20.27 -10.09 -9.38
C GLY A 251 21.46 -10.28 -8.43
N GLU A 252 21.80 -9.30 -7.63
CA GLU A 252 22.45 -9.52 -6.34
C GLU A 252 21.32 -9.74 -5.33
N GLN A 253 20.89 -10.98 -5.17
CA GLN A 253 19.97 -11.52 -4.16
C GLN A 253 20.32 -11.11 -2.73
N ASP A 254 20.96 -9.94 -2.49
CA ASP A 254 21.94 -9.89 -1.45
C ASP A 254 21.77 -8.78 -0.42
N LEU A 255 21.03 -7.69 -0.64
CA LEU A 255 21.03 -6.67 0.42
C LEU A 255 20.16 -7.09 1.63
N PRO A 256 18.90 -7.52 1.45
CA PRO A 256 18.14 -8.10 2.56
C PRO A 256 18.75 -9.42 3.06
N GLN A 257 19.20 -10.28 2.15
CA GLN A 257 19.85 -11.53 2.52
C GLN A 257 21.23 -11.30 3.15
N ARG A 258 22.00 -10.34 2.68
CA ARG A 258 23.26 -9.92 3.32
C ARG A 258 23.04 -9.34 4.71
N ILE A 259 22.00 -8.50 4.88
CA ILE A 259 21.60 -8.00 6.19
C ILE A 259 21.17 -9.14 7.11
N LEU A 260 20.34 -10.07 6.61
CA LEU A 260 19.92 -11.23 7.37
C LEU A 260 21.10 -12.15 7.69
N ALA A 261 21.89 -12.52 6.71
CA ALA A 261 23.09 -13.33 6.89
C ALA A 261 24.11 -12.66 7.84
N ARG A 262 24.20 -11.32 7.79
CA ARG A 262 25.05 -10.56 8.70
C ARG A 262 24.51 -10.57 10.13
N ARG A 263 23.21 -10.46 10.29
CA ARG A 263 22.54 -10.61 11.59
C ARG A 263 22.76 -12.01 12.16
N ASP A 264 22.67 -13.05 11.34
CA ASP A 264 22.90 -14.42 11.76
C ASP A 264 24.36 -14.66 12.19
N ARG A 265 25.32 -14.11 11.45
CA ARG A 265 26.74 -14.15 11.85
C ARG A 265 27.01 -13.40 13.16
N LEU A 266 26.37 -12.24 13.37
CA LEU A 266 26.49 -11.51 14.62
C LEU A 266 25.83 -12.26 15.79
N ARG A 267 24.72 -12.96 15.58
CA ARG A 267 24.10 -13.86 16.57
C ARG A 267 25.07 -14.96 16.99
N ALA A 268 25.67 -15.62 16.02
CA ALA A 268 26.67 -16.70 16.28
C ALA A 268 27.92 -16.17 16.97
N ARG A 269 28.43 -14.98 16.56
CA ARG A 269 29.69 -14.44 17.08
C ARG A 269 29.56 -13.82 18.46
N ALA A 270 28.47 -13.08 18.73
CA ALA A 270 28.28 -12.32 19.96
C ALA A 270 27.33 -13.00 20.96
N GLY A 271 26.59 -14.03 20.51
CA GLY A 271 25.57 -14.68 21.31
C GLY A 271 26.09 -15.36 22.55
N ASP A 272 27.23 -16.08 22.44
CA ASP A 272 27.87 -16.78 23.55
C ASP A 272 28.46 -15.81 24.59
N GLU A 273 29.01 -14.68 24.14
CA GLU A 273 29.65 -13.69 25.01
C GLU A 273 28.65 -12.75 25.66
N LEU A 274 27.69 -12.23 24.87
CA LEU A 274 26.76 -11.16 25.30
C LEU A 274 25.36 -11.68 25.64
N GLY A 275 25.06 -12.93 25.39
CA GLY A 275 23.76 -13.54 25.57
C GLY A 275 22.77 -13.22 24.44
N PRO A 276 21.96 -14.22 24.00
CA PRO A 276 21.08 -14.07 22.84
C PRO A 276 20.09 -12.93 22.94
N ALA A 277 19.48 -12.73 24.11
CA ALA A 277 18.48 -11.70 24.35
C ALA A 277 19.06 -10.28 24.17
N TRP A 278 20.30 -10.05 24.59
CA TRP A 278 20.98 -8.77 24.41
C TRP A 278 21.33 -8.50 22.96
N VAL A 279 21.85 -9.51 22.27
CA VAL A 279 22.17 -9.40 20.85
C VAL A 279 20.93 -9.07 20.03
N GLU A 280 19.79 -9.73 20.27
CA GLU A 280 18.53 -9.42 19.61
C GLU A 280 18.04 -7.99 19.89
N LYS A 281 18.15 -7.52 21.13
CA LYS A 281 17.85 -6.13 21.51
C LYS A 281 18.70 -5.13 20.73
N CYS A 282 19.99 -5.40 20.57
CA CYS A 282 20.91 -4.57 19.80
C CYS A 282 20.58 -4.60 18.30
N LEU A 283 20.40 -5.79 17.72
CA LEU A 283 20.08 -5.98 16.31
C LEU A 283 18.74 -5.32 15.93
N GLY A 284 17.75 -5.34 16.83
CA GLY A 284 16.45 -4.67 16.61
C GLY A 284 16.53 -3.15 16.55
N ARG A 285 17.59 -2.56 17.15
CA ARG A 285 17.84 -1.11 17.16
C ARG A 285 18.91 -0.65 16.17
N MET A 286 19.62 -1.59 15.56
CA MET A 286 20.75 -1.31 14.69
C MET A 286 20.29 -0.99 13.27
N PRO A 287 20.60 0.19 12.71
CA PRO A 287 20.26 0.55 11.34
C PRO A 287 20.91 -0.40 10.33
N GLY A 288 20.20 -0.72 9.24
CA GLY A 288 20.74 -1.60 8.19
C GLY A 288 22.04 -1.08 7.56
N ARG A 289 22.20 0.24 7.46
CA ARG A 289 23.45 0.87 7.00
C ARG A 289 24.66 0.54 7.90
N ALA A 290 24.48 0.51 9.23
CA ALA A 290 25.54 0.16 10.16
C ALA A 290 25.97 -1.30 9.98
N LEU A 291 24.99 -2.20 9.78
CA LEU A 291 25.24 -3.61 9.48
C LEU A 291 26.04 -3.82 8.18
N LEU A 292 25.97 -2.88 7.24
CA LEU A 292 26.68 -2.99 5.96
C LEU A 292 28.00 -2.23 5.94
N ALA A 293 28.11 -1.15 6.70
CA ALA A 293 29.29 -0.26 6.70
C ALA A 293 30.39 -0.70 7.68
N LEU A 294 30.00 -1.29 8.83
CA LEU A 294 30.94 -1.68 9.88
C LEU A 294 31.30 -3.17 9.78
N THR A 295 32.47 -3.54 10.24
CA THR A 295 32.89 -4.94 10.37
C THR A 295 32.11 -5.66 11.49
N GLU A 296 32.12 -6.98 11.50
CA GLU A 296 31.47 -7.78 12.56
C GLU A 296 32.12 -7.56 13.93
N ASP A 297 33.45 -7.30 13.94
CA ASP A 297 34.20 -6.99 15.14
C ASP A 297 33.82 -5.61 15.73
N GLU A 298 33.67 -4.61 14.88
CA GLU A 298 33.21 -3.28 15.27
C GLU A 298 31.77 -3.33 15.82
N LEU A 299 30.89 -4.05 15.15
CA LEU A 299 29.51 -4.22 15.60
C LEU A 299 29.41 -4.95 16.94
N ALA A 300 30.21 -6.02 17.13
CA ALA A 300 30.29 -6.74 18.40
C ALA A 300 30.90 -5.85 19.51
N ALA A 301 31.90 -5.02 19.19
CA ALA A 301 32.46 -4.05 20.13
C ALA A 301 31.42 -2.99 20.55
N HIS A 302 30.63 -2.49 19.62
CA HIS A 302 29.52 -1.55 19.93
C HIS A 302 28.46 -2.21 20.82
N MET A 303 28.14 -3.49 20.61
CA MET A 303 27.19 -4.22 21.46
C MET A 303 27.73 -4.40 22.90
N ARG A 304 29.06 -4.63 23.06
CA ARG A 304 29.73 -4.72 24.36
C ARG A 304 29.66 -3.38 25.09
N LEU A 305 30.08 -2.31 24.42
CA LEU A 305 30.06 -0.96 25.00
C LEU A 305 28.66 -0.52 25.43
N ALA A 306 27.65 -0.83 24.58
CA ALA A 306 26.26 -0.53 24.90
C ALA A 306 25.78 -1.31 26.15
N ARG A 307 26.24 -2.56 26.37
CA ARG A 307 25.93 -3.37 27.54
C ARG A 307 26.57 -2.80 28.80
N GLU A 308 27.85 -2.45 28.73
CA GLU A 308 28.57 -1.81 29.85
C GLU A 308 27.91 -0.50 30.28
N LEU A 309 27.53 0.33 29.29
CA LEU A 309 26.81 1.59 29.56
C LEU A 309 25.46 1.35 30.22
N GLU A 310 24.68 0.37 29.75
CA GLU A 310 23.37 0.05 30.35
C GLU A 310 23.51 -0.46 31.79
N GLN A 311 24.55 -1.26 32.06
CA GLN A 311 24.86 -1.76 33.40
C GLN A 311 25.29 -0.61 34.35
N ALA A 312 26.18 0.26 33.88
CA ALA A 312 26.61 1.42 34.67
C ALA A 312 25.43 2.37 34.99
N LEU A 313 24.54 2.62 34.02
CA LEU A 313 23.34 3.42 34.23
C LEU A 313 22.35 2.76 35.21
N ALA A 314 22.25 1.43 35.19
CA ALA A 314 21.42 0.68 36.12
C ALA A 314 21.97 0.72 37.56
N GLU A 315 23.29 0.69 37.72
CA GLU A 315 23.97 0.83 39.02
C GLU A 315 23.82 2.25 39.60
N ASP A 316 23.99 3.29 38.77
CA ASP A 316 23.79 4.69 39.21
C ASP A 316 22.35 4.94 39.67
N ARG A 317 21.37 4.36 38.95
CA ARG A 317 19.96 4.41 39.38
C ARG A 317 19.69 3.71 40.70
N ARG A 318 20.39 2.62 40.99
CA ARG A 318 20.27 1.92 42.29
C ARG A 318 20.91 2.71 43.43
N ARG A 319 21.99 3.46 43.14
CA ARG A 319 22.71 4.28 44.14
C ARG A 319 21.99 5.60 44.48
N LYS A 320 21.10 6.07 43.57
CA LYS A 320 20.31 7.30 43.74
C LYS A 320 18.80 7.01 43.67
N PRO A 321 18.19 6.32 44.65
CA PRO A 321 16.76 6.10 44.68
C PRO A 321 16.07 7.42 45.07
N GLY A 322 15.61 8.25 44.08
CA GLY A 322 14.86 9.47 44.36
C GLY A 322 15.01 10.61 43.34
N GLY A 323 15.83 10.47 42.31
CA GLY A 323 15.94 11.47 41.22
C GLY A 323 14.81 11.35 40.20
N LYS A 324 14.03 12.42 40.00
CA LYS A 324 13.00 12.53 38.96
C LYS A 324 13.59 12.18 37.59
N GLY A 325 12.90 11.30 36.86
CA GLY A 325 13.33 10.68 35.61
C GLY A 325 13.88 11.66 34.57
N GLY A 326 15.18 11.59 34.37
CA GLY A 326 15.87 12.17 33.21
C GLY A 326 15.60 11.28 31.98
N ARG A 327 15.19 11.87 30.87
CA ARG A 327 15.01 11.24 29.55
C ARG A 327 16.29 10.51 29.18
N GLY A 328 16.21 9.22 28.86
CA GLY A 328 17.34 8.46 28.41
C GLY A 328 17.92 9.07 27.12
N VAL A 329 19.15 9.53 27.22
CA VAL A 329 19.90 10.02 26.06
C VAL A 329 20.41 8.81 25.30
N CYS A 330 19.86 8.59 24.10
CA CYS A 330 20.41 7.63 23.15
C CYS A 330 21.64 8.28 22.49
N LEU A 331 22.85 7.98 22.99
CA LEU A 331 24.10 8.43 22.39
C LEU A 331 24.53 7.48 21.28
N ILE A 332 23.90 7.59 20.11
CA ILE A 332 24.55 7.30 18.82
C ILE A 332 24.39 8.57 17.98
N ARG A 333 25.27 9.54 18.18
CA ARG A 333 25.52 10.60 17.19
C ARG A 333 26.52 10.03 16.19
N SER A 334 26.10 9.88 14.94
CA SER A 334 26.98 9.80 13.79
C SER A 334 27.42 11.22 13.43
N GLU A 335 28.68 11.53 13.47
CA GLU A 335 29.25 12.55 12.60
C GLU A 335 29.37 12.02 11.18
#